data_2bf313aaa58ee743292e91f1874f01c7
#
_entry.id   2bf313aaa58ee743292e91f1874f01c7
#
_cell.length_a   1.000
_cell.length_b   1.000
_cell.length_c   1.000
_cell.angle_alpha   90.00
_cell.angle_beta   90.00
_cell.angle_gamma   90.00
#
_symmetry.space_group_name_H-M   'P 1'
#
loop_
_entity.id
_entity.type
_entity.pdbx_description
1 polymer ?
#
loop_
_entity_poly.entity_id
_entity_poly.type
_entity_poly.pdbx_seq_one_letter_code
_entity_poly.pdbx_strand_id
1 'polypeptide(L)'
;MERQFCNQLGIALTADGERKFYIKVTLLVFLVWLILFEAVGWYAVELPTYDITSSVDKQIPLIPQFIWPYLLCYIFPFLPLLVVKDWHRFNLTLLSVIIANLSAFILYFIFPVAFPRPELGQSLSERLLAFLYKVDFHPGANKLPSLHVTFTWIVYLACRGQRLNKLGETIVFFVAALITLSALFVKQHVVADVVAGLGWAFTSWALAGNLYRFLTGPNVDPRTGLRQMMKKLAPIMLLFGVVVFSMMRF
;
A
#
# COMPACT_ATOMS: atom_id res chain seq x y z
N MET A 1 -30.73 -8.06 -1.86
CA MET A 1 -29.59 -8.93 -2.18
C MET A 1 -28.27 -8.38 -1.60
N GLU A 2 -27.88 -7.13 -1.89
CA GLU A 2 -26.65 -6.51 -1.33
C GLU A 2 -26.57 -6.49 0.19
N ARG A 3 -27.62 -6.02 0.90
CA ARG A 3 -27.65 -5.99 2.37
C ARG A 3 -27.49 -7.40 2.98
N GLN A 4 -28.04 -8.41 2.33
CA GLN A 4 -27.96 -9.79 2.82
C GLN A 4 -26.55 -10.36 2.61
N PHE A 5 -25.90 -10.05 1.50
CA PHE A 5 -24.53 -10.43 1.23
C PHE A 5 -23.54 -9.73 2.19
N CYS A 6 -23.69 -8.41 2.40
CA CYS A 6 -22.86 -7.68 3.35
C CYS A 6 -23.06 -8.18 4.80
N ASN A 7 -24.29 -8.51 5.21
CA ASN A 7 -24.53 -9.10 6.51
C ASN A 7 -23.87 -10.48 6.65
N GLN A 8 -23.86 -11.28 5.58
CA GLN A 8 -23.17 -12.59 5.59
C GLN A 8 -21.65 -12.45 5.76
N LEU A 9 -21.07 -11.38 5.25
CA LEU A 9 -19.64 -11.08 5.39
C LEU A 9 -19.31 -10.29 6.68
N GLY A 10 -20.30 -9.80 7.41
CA GLY A 10 -20.11 -8.97 8.60
C GLY A 10 -19.73 -7.51 8.30
N ILE A 11 -19.93 -7.05 7.07
CA ILE A 11 -19.60 -5.68 6.65
C ILE A 11 -20.67 -4.69 7.13
N ALA A 12 -20.27 -3.65 7.84
CA ALA A 12 -21.19 -2.59 8.24
C ALA A 12 -21.34 -1.54 7.14
N LEU A 13 -22.55 -1.44 6.58
CA LEU A 13 -22.87 -0.47 5.52
C LEU A 13 -23.17 0.96 6.04
N THR A 14 -23.49 1.10 7.32
CA THR A 14 -23.80 2.39 7.92
C THR A 14 -22.56 3.05 8.51
N ALA A 15 -22.24 4.24 8.03
CA ALA A 15 -21.20 5.07 8.62
C ALA A 15 -21.76 5.85 9.80
N ASP A 16 -21.21 5.65 10.99
CA ASP A 16 -21.41 6.48 12.15
C ASP A 16 -20.51 7.75 12.10
N GLY A 17 -20.69 8.66 13.06
CA GLY A 17 -19.90 9.90 13.13
C GLY A 17 -18.38 9.66 13.26
N GLU A 18 -17.98 8.59 13.95
CA GLU A 18 -16.58 8.20 14.09
C GLU A 18 -16.01 7.75 12.73
N ARG A 19 -16.75 6.93 11.99
CA ARG A 19 -16.31 6.48 10.66
C ARG A 19 -16.11 7.63 9.69
N LYS A 20 -17.01 8.63 9.70
CA LYS A 20 -16.85 9.84 8.87
C LYS A 20 -15.57 10.60 9.18
N PHE A 21 -15.18 10.67 10.46
CA PHE A 21 -13.91 11.25 10.87
C PHE A 21 -12.72 10.46 10.31
N TYR A 22 -12.72 9.13 10.46
CA TYR A 22 -11.65 8.27 9.95
C TYR A 22 -11.57 8.24 8.42
N ILE A 23 -12.70 8.35 7.71
CA ILE A 23 -12.71 8.53 6.25
C ILE A 23 -11.94 9.80 5.86
N LYS A 24 -12.24 10.94 6.52
CA LYS A 24 -11.55 12.21 6.23
C LYS A 24 -10.04 12.11 6.47
N VAL A 25 -9.64 11.49 7.58
CA VAL A 25 -8.21 11.30 7.89
C VAL A 25 -7.55 10.38 6.86
N THR A 26 -8.20 9.28 6.47
CA THR A 26 -7.68 8.37 5.45
C THR A 26 -7.49 9.06 4.11
N LEU A 27 -8.47 9.85 3.67
CA LEU A 27 -8.37 10.61 2.42
C LEU A 27 -7.24 11.64 2.46
N LEU A 28 -7.05 12.31 3.61
CA LEU A 28 -5.94 13.25 3.78
C LEU A 28 -4.59 12.51 3.73
N VAL A 29 -4.44 11.41 4.45
CA VAL A 29 -3.21 10.59 4.43
C VAL A 29 -2.94 10.05 3.02
N PHE A 30 -3.97 9.60 2.32
CA PHE A 30 -3.87 9.13 0.95
C PHE A 30 -3.43 10.25 -0.01
N LEU A 31 -3.98 11.46 0.11
CA LEU A 31 -3.58 12.60 -0.71
C LEU A 31 -2.11 12.98 -0.47
N VAL A 32 -1.70 13.06 0.79
CA VAL A 32 -0.29 13.34 1.14
C VAL A 32 0.63 12.25 0.61
N TRP A 33 0.23 10.99 0.75
CA TRP A 33 0.96 9.86 0.20
C TRP A 33 1.11 9.98 -1.33
N LEU A 34 0.02 10.28 -2.04
CA LEU A 34 0.03 10.40 -3.50
C LEU A 34 1.02 11.48 -3.96
N ILE A 35 0.98 12.66 -3.32
CA ILE A 35 1.90 13.76 -3.63
C ILE A 35 3.36 13.34 -3.41
N LEU A 36 3.65 12.70 -2.27
CA LEU A 36 5.01 12.26 -1.95
C LEU A 36 5.47 11.12 -2.87
N PHE A 37 4.58 10.16 -3.19
CA PHE A 37 4.88 9.06 -4.08
C PHE A 37 5.25 9.55 -5.49
N GLU A 38 4.45 10.48 -6.02
CA GLU A 38 4.72 11.12 -7.32
C GLU A 38 6.07 11.87 -7.29
N ALA A 39 6.30 12.69 -6.26
CA ALA A 39 7.54 13.45 -6.13
C ALA A 39 8.77 12.53 -6.04
N VAL A 40 8.69 11.47 -5.24
CA VAL A 40 9.76 10.47 -5.11
C VAL A 40 9.98 9.72 -6.43
N GLY A 41 8.90 9.33 -7.11
CA GLY A 41 8.96 8.65 -8.40
C GLY A 41 9.65 9.51 -9.47
N TRP A 42 9.28 10.77 -9.57
CA TRP A 42 9.89 11.73 -10.48
C TRP A 42 11.40 11.88 -10.24
N TYR A 43 11.83 12.01 -9.01
CA TYR A 43 13.24 12.11 -8.67
C TYR A 43 14.00 10.79 -8.91
N ALA A 44 13.42 9.68 -8.51
CA ALA A 44 14.06 8.36 -8.59
C ALA A 44 14.34 7.92 -10.04
N VAL A 45 13.56 8.39 -11.02
CA VAL A 45 13.79 8.10 -12.45
C VAL A 45 15.12 8.68 -12.96
N GLU A 46 15.58 9.78 -12.38
CA GLU A 46 16.85 10.43 -12.75
C GLU A 46 18.08 9.73 -12.14
N LEU A 47 17.88 8.82 -11.20
CA LEU A 47 18.99 8.12 -10.54
C LEU A 47 19.45 6.89 -11.33
N PRO A 48 20.75 6.52 -11.23
CA PRO A 48 21.23 5.24 -11.73
C PRO A 48 20.48 4.09 -11.06
N THR A 49 19.91 3.18 -11.85
CA THR A 49 19.05 2.11 -11.34
C THR A 49 19.76 0.76 -11.33
N TYR A 50 19.35 -0.10 -10.42
CA TYR A 50 19.80 -1.48 -10.32
C TYR A 50 18.72 -2.42 -10.88
N ASP A 51 19.13 -3.35 -11.76
CA ASP A 51 18.27 -4.47 -12.18
C ASP A 51 18.54 -5.67 -11.28
N ILE A 52 17.53 -6.08 -10.51
CA ILE A 52 17.58 -7.22 -9.60
C ILE A 52 16.83 -8.43 -10.13
N THR A 53 16.54 -8.47 -11.44
CA THR A 53 15.81 -9.57 -12.10
C THR A 53 16.59 -10.87 -12.00
N SER A 54 16.01 -11.88 -11.38
CA SER A 54 16.57 -13.20 -11.20
C SER A 54 16.26 -14.16 -12.36
N SER A 55 16.87 -15.33 -12.36
CA SER A 55 16.53 -16.43 -13.28
C SER A 55 15.09 -16.94 -13.09
N VAL A 56 14.58 -16.88 -11.87
CA VAL A 56 13.19 -17.25 -11.55
C VAL A 56 12.21 -16.25 -12.19
N ASP A 57 12.52 -14.96 -12.14
CA ASP A 57 11.66 -13.91 -12.73
C ASP A 57 11.53 -14.06 -14.25
N LYS A 58 12.58 -14.53 -14.91
CA LYS A 58 12.57 -14.80 -16.36
C LYS A 58 11.69 -15.98 -16.72
N GLN A 59 11.45 -16.92 -15.81
CA GLN A 59 10.57 -18.08 -16.04
C GLN A 59 9.09 -17.76 -15.77
N ILE A 60 8.79 -16.72 -14.98
CA ILE A 60 7.42 -16.28 -14.75
C ILE A 60 6.87 -15.69 -16.04
N PRO A 61 5.76 -16.23 -16.62
CA PRO A 61 5.21 -15.70 -17.85
C PRO A 61 4.54 -14.33 -17.63
N LEU A 62 4.50 -13.51 -18.67
CA LEU A 62 3.56 -12.37 -18.74
C LEU A 62 2.16 -12.92 -18.97
N ILE A 63 1.21 -12.57 -18.10
CA ILE A 63 -0.22 -12.91 -18.25
C ILE A 63 -1.03 -11.61 -18.13
N PRO A 64 -1.30 -10.90 -19.25
CA PRO A 64 -1.94 -9.59 -19.23
C PRO A 64 -3.30 -9.54 -18.54
N GLN A 65 -4.05 -10.65 -18.52
CA GLN A 65 -5.34 -10.76 -17.84
C GLN A 65 -5.25 -10.54 -16.33
N PHE A 66 -4.08 -10.76 -15.73
CA PHE A 66 -3.86 -10.47 -14.31
C PHE A 66 -3.86 -8.96 -13.99
N ILE A 67 -3.97 -8.09 -15.00
CA ILE A 67 -4.23 -6.66 -14.78
C ILE A 67 -5.51 -6.44 -13.96
N TRP A 68 -6.55 -7.24 -14.16
CA TRP A 68 -7.83 -7.09 -13.48
C TRP A 68 -7.73 -7.30 -11.95
N PRO A 69 -7.16 -8.42 -11.45
CA PRO A 69 -6.91 -8.53 -10.01
C PRO A 69 -5.83 -7.56 -9.52
N TYR A 70 -4.85 -7.19 -10.35
CA TYR A 70 -3.86 -6.18 -9.96
C TYR A 70 -4.52 -4.83 -9.62
N LEU A 71 -5.47 -4.37 -10.43
CA LEU A 71 -6.17 -3.10 -10.19
C LEU A 71 -6.91 -3.05 -8.85
N LEU A 72 -7.21 -4.19 -8.23
CA LEU A 72 -7.78 -4.21 -6.89
C LEU A 72 -6.86 -3.57 -5.85
N CYS A 73 -5.54 -3.52 -6.08
CA CYS A 73 -4.59 -2.89 -5.17
C CYS A 73 -4.89 -1.41 -4.90
N TYR A 74 -5.59 -0.72 -5.80
CA TYR A 74 -5.95 0.70 -5.66
C TYR A 74 -7.19 0.93 -4.78
N ILE A 75 -8.10 -0.04 -4.70
CA ILE A 75 -9.32 0.05 -3.89
C ILE A 75 -9.21 -0.73 -2.57
N PHE A 76 -8.42 -1.77 -2.54
CA PHE A 76 -8.25 -2.66 -1.38
C PHE A 76 -7.76 -1.94 -0.13
N PRO A 77 -6.89 -0.90 -0.20
CA PRO A 77 -6.45 -0.11 0.96
C PRO A 77 -7.59 0.60 1.72
N PHE A 78 -8.75 0.78 1.12
CA PHE A 78 -9.92 1.39 1.76
C PHE A 78 -10.80 0.36 2.50
N LEU A 79 -10.57 -0.94 2.33
CA LEU A 79 -11.33 -1.99 2.98
C LEU A 79 -11.37 -1.86 4.52
N PRO A 80 -10.29 -1.47 5.23
CA PRO A 80 -10.34 -1.28 6.68
C PRO A 80 -11.40 -0.28 7.15
N LEU A 81 -11.75 0.73 6.37
CA LEU A 81 -12.84 1.67 6.69
C LEU A 81 -14.19 0.99 6.82
N LEU A 82 -14.40 -0.14 6.14
CA LEU A 82 -15.65 -0.90 6.17
C LEU A 82 -15.63 -2.00 7.22
N VAL A 83 -14.47 -2.65 7.38
CA VAL A 83 -14.32 -3.91 8.12
C VAL A 83 -13.84 -3.70 9.55
N VAL A 84 -12.89 -2.78 9.79
CA VAL A 84 -12.31 -2.59 11.11
C VAL A 84 -13.35 -2.02 12.07
N LYS A 85 -13.54 -2.72 13.20
CA LYS A 85 -14.44 -2.34 14.28
C LYS A 85 -13.72 -1.53 15.35
N ASP A 86 -12.49 -1.90 15.64
CA ASP A 86 -11.64 -1.28 16.64
C ASP A 86 -10.83 -0.13 16.03
N TRP A 87 -11.17 1.10 16.38
CA TRP A 87 -10.48 2.30 15.90
C TRP A 87 -9.03 2.40 16.37
N HIS A 88 -8.66 1.78 17.49
CA HIS A 88 -7.25 1.65 17.88
C HIS A 88 -6.48 0.86 16.81
N ARG A 89 -7.04 -0.28 16.39
CA ARG A 89 -6.46 -1.08 15.29
C ARG A 89 -6.40 -0.31 13.98
N PHE A 90 -7.39 0.54 13.71
CA PHE A 90 -7.35 1.43 12.55
C PHE A 90 -6.18 2.43 12.62
N ASN A 91 -5.91 3.01 13.79
CA ASN A 91 -4.76 3.87 14.02
C ASN A 91 -3.44 3.13 13.78
N LEU A 92 -3.33 1.88 14.23
CA LEU A 92 -2.17 1.02 13.92
C LEU A 92 -2.02 0.78 12.42
N THR A 93 -3.13 0.61 11.70
CA THR A 93 -3.13 0.46 10.24
C THR A 93 -2.55 1.70 9.56
N LEU A 94 -3.04 2.89 9.92
CA LEU A 94 -2.53 4.15 9.38
C LEU A 94 -1.04 4.34 9.70
N LEU A 95 -0.64 4.05 10.93
CA LEU A 95 0.76 4.17 11.34
C LEU A 95 1.66 3.18 10.58
N SER A 96 1.20 1.94 10.38
CA SER A 96 1.92 0.94 9.58
C SER A 96 2.13 1.42 8.15
N VAL A 97 1.10 2.00 7.54
CA VAL A 97 1.18 2.59 6.19
C VAL A 97 2.19 3.75 6.16
N ILE A 98 2.17 4.63 7.15
CA ILE A 98 3.12 5.76 7.23
C ILE A 98 4.57 5.24 7.38
N ILE A 99 4.81 4.28 8.28
CA ILE A 99 6.14 3.67 8.47
C ILE A 99 6.61 3.02 7.16
N ALA A 100 5.75 2.21 6.54
CA ALA A 100 6.07 1.52 5.29
C ALA A 100 6.46 2.49 4.18
N ASN A 101 5.69 3.58 4.01
CA ASN A 101 5.97 4.58 2.99
C ASN A 101 7.27 5.33 3.22
N LEU A 102 7.44 5.91 4.40
CA LEU A 102 8.64 6.72 4.67
C LEU A 102 9.90 5.88 4.52
N SER A 103 9.91 4.65 5.03
CA SER A 103 11.07 3.76 4.89
C SER A 103 11.29 3.26 3.45
N ALA A 104 10.23 2.99 2.69
CA ALA A 104 10.34 2.63 1.27
C ALA A 104 10.85 3.80 0.43
N PHE A 105 10.36 5.02 0.67
CA PHE A 105 10.82 6.21 -0.04
C PHE A 105 12.31 6.46 0.19
N ILE A 106 12.82 6.29 1.42
CA ILE A 106 14.25 6.35 1.69
C ILE A 106 15.00 5.31 0.86
N LEU A 107 14.48 4.08 0.79
CA LEU A 107 15.12 3.01 0.01
C LEU A 107 15.11 3.32 -1.49
N TYR A 108 14.06 3.92 -2.04
CA TYR A 108 14.01 4.33 -3.44
C TYR A 108 15.07 5.37 -3.81
N PHE A 109 15.51 6.20 -2.86
CA PHE A 109 16.62 7.13 -3.08
C PHE A 109 17.98 6.45 -2.96
N ILE A 110 18.15 5.53 -2.03
CA ILE A 110 19.45 4.89 -1.76
C ILE A 110 19.71 3.74 -2.74
N PHE A 111 18.67 3.00 -3.11
CA PHE A 111 18.74 1.81 -3.95
C PHE A 111 17.58 1.79 -4.95
N PRO A 112 17.60 2.68 -5.95
CA PRO A 112 16.57 2.74 -6.98
C PRO A 112 16.61 1.50 -7.87
N VAL A 113 15.52 0.75 -7.92
CA VAL A 113 15.39 -0.50 -8.67
C VAL A 113 14.47 -0.30 -9.86
N ALA A 114 14.97 -0.63 -11.05
CA ALA A 114 14.17 -0.69 -12.27
C ALA A 114 14.57 -1.92 -13.09
N PHE A 115 13.65 -2.40 -13.92
CA PHE A 115 13.90 -3.51 -14.85
C PHE A 115 13.07 -3.33 -16.12
N PRO A 116 13.53 -3.95 -17.24
CA PRO A 116 12.84 -3.84 -18.52
C PRO A 116 11.42 -4.40 -18.44
N ARG A 117 10.49 -3.72 -19.12
CA ARG A 117 9.12 -4.19 -19.27
C ARG A 117 8.96 -4.90 -20.61
N PRO A 118 8.17 -5.99 -20.69
CA PRO A 118 7.96 -6.72 -21.93
C PRO A 118 7.13 -5.89 -22.93
N GLU A 119 7.30 -6.19 -24.20
CA GLU A 119 6.42 -5.69 -25.24
C GLU A 119 5.02 -6.26 -25.06
N LEU A 120 4.02 -5.45 -25.38
CA LEU A 120 2.61 -5.77 -25.23
C LEU A 120 1.90 -5.77 -26.59
N GLY A 121 0.92 -6.65 -26.74
CA GLY A 121 0.05 -6.71 -27.91
C GLY A 121 -1.11 -5.70 -27.84
N GLN A 122 -2.23 -6.03 -28.50
CA GLN A 122 -3.36 -5.11 -28.72
C GLN A 122 -4.66 -5.55 -28.03
N SER A 123 -4.66 -6.62 -27.23
CA SER A 123 -5.84 -7.02 -26.46
C SER A 123 -6.25 -5.95 -25.44
N LEU A 124 -7.48 -5.98 -24.97
CA LEU A 124 -7.96 -5.01 -23.95
C LEU A 124 -7.09 -5.03 -22.70
N SER A 125 -6.71 -6.22 -22.20
CA SER A 125 -5.84 -6.35 -21.02
C SER A 125 -4.44 -5.79 -21.28
N GLU A 126 -3.88 -5.99 -22.46
CA GLU A 126 -2.56 -5.46 -22.81
C GLU A 126 -2.57 -3.94 -22.98
N ARG A 127 -3.61 -3.38 -23.61
CA ARG A 127 -3.76 -1.91 -23.70
C ARG A 127 -3.92 -1.26 -22.33
N LEU A 128 -4.67 -1.89 -21.43
CA LEU A 128 -4.83 -1.42 -20.05
C LEU A 128 -3.51 -1.52 -19.28
N LEU A 129 -2.77 -2.60 -19.49
CA LEU A 129 -1.45 -2.80 -18.91
C LEU A 129 -0.42 -1.80 -19.46
N ALA A 130 -0.46 -1.51 -20.78
CA ALA A 130 0.38 -0.48 -21.39
C ALA A 130 0.09 0.92 -20.80
N PHE A 131 -1.19 1.23 -20.59
CA PHE A 131 -1.58 2.47 -19.91
C PHE A 131 -1.03 2.53 -18.48
N LEU A 132 -1.16 1.44 -17.71
CA LEU A 132 -0.61 1.34 -16.37
C LEU A 132 0.91 1.56 -16.37
N TYR A 133 1.64 0.91 -17.27
CA TYR A 133 3.08 1.07 -17.39
C TYR A 133 3.50 2.52 -17.69
N LYS A 134 2.69 3.22 -18.48
CA LYS A 134 2.94 4.63 -18.83
C LYS A 134 2.72 5.55 -17.62
N VAL A 135 1.67 5.28 -16.82
CA VAL A 135 1.35 6.08 -15.63
C VAL A 135 2.32 5.82 -14.49
N ASP A 136 2.81 4.58 -14.34
CA ASP A 136 3.68 4.16 -13.25
C ASP A 136 5.18 4.39 -13.57
N PHE A 137 5.54 5.58 -14.03
CA PHE A 137 6.90 5.97 -14.40
C PHE A 137 7.68 4.90 -15.18
N HIS A 138 7.93 5.08 -16.46
CA HIS A 138 8.72 4.15 -17.24
C HIS A 138 10.13 4.70 -17.43
N PRO A 139 11.19 4.02 -16.92
CA PRO A 139 11.29 2.65 -16.39
C PRO A 139 10.97 2.44 -14.90
N GLY A 140 10.44 3.40 -14.20
CA GLY A 140 10.03 3.29 -12.79
C GLY A 140 11.11 2.79 -11.84
N ALA A 141 11.74 3.70 -11.09
CA ALA A 141 12.85 3.37 -10.20
C ALA A 141 12.43 3.06 -8.74
N ASN A 142 11.13 2.95 -8.48
CA ASN A 142 10.52 2.79 -7.16
C ASN A 142 9.92 1.39 -6.96
N LYS A 143 10.68 0.34 -7.29
CA LYS A 143 10.15 -1.04 -7.30
C LYS A 143 10.37 -1.81 -6.00
N LEU A 144 11.50 -1.62 -5.32
CA LEU A 144 11.88 -2.36 -4.11
C LEU A 144 11.76 -1.47 -2.86
N PRO A 145 10.93 -1.82 -1.85
CA PRO A 145 9.96 -2.91 -1.79
C PRO A 145 8.68 -2.61 -2.58
N SER A 146 7.93 -3.64 -2.96
CA SER A 146 6.61 -3.46 -3.58
C SER A 146 5.61 -2.87 -2.59
N LEU A 147 5.24 -1.60 -2.74
CA LEU A 147 4.19 -0.98 -1.91
C LEU A 147 2.80 -1.54 -2.20
N HIS A 148 2.54 -2.01 -3.41
CA HIS A 148 1.29 -2.71 -3.74
C HIS A 148 1.08 -3.95 -2.86
N VAL A 149 2.12 -4.77 -2.74
CA VAL A 149 2.14 -5.95 -1.85
C VAL A 149 2.09 -5.52 -0.39
N THR A 150 2.91 -4.55 0.00
CA THR A 150 2.98 -4.06 1.38
C THR A 150 1.63 -3.59 1.89
N PHE A 151 0.93 -2.72 1.16
CA PHE A 151 -0.38 -2.22 1.58
C PHE A 151 -1.43 -3.32 1.60
N THR A 152 -1.41 -4.19 0.61
CA THR A 152 -2.33 -5.33 0.54
C THR A 152 -2.25 -6.20 1.78
N TRP A 153 -1.06 -6.52 2.26
CA TRP A 153 -0.89 -7.35 3.46
C TRP A 153 -1.10 -6.58 4.77
N ILE A 154 -0.81 -5.28 4.84
CA ILE A 154 -1.22 -4.44 5.96
C ILE A 154 -2.75 -4.44 6.09
N VAL A 155 -3.49 -4.33 4.98
CA VAL A 155 -4.96 -4.41 4.97
C VAL A 155 -5.46 -5.75 5.47
N TYR A 156 -4.87 -6.86 5.00
CA TYR A 156 -5.21 -8.18 5.51
C TYR A 156 -5.02 -8.27 7.04
N LEU A 157 -3.86 -7.83 7.56
CA LEU A 157 -3.57 -7.80 8.99
C LEU A 157 -4.55 -6.92 9.76
N ALA A 158 -4.96 -5.80 9.20
CA ALA A 158 -5.93 -4.89 9.79
C ALA A 158 -7.33 -5.52 9.91
N CYS A 159 -7.77 -6.22 8.86
CA CYS A 159 -9.13 -6.79 8.78
C CYS A 159 -9.29 -8.10 9.55
N ARG A 160 -8.19 -8.82 9.78
CA ARG A 160 -8.21 -10.11 10.48
C ARG A 160 -8.73 -9.99 11.91
N GLY A 161 -9.70 -10.83 12.29
CA GLY A 161 -10.29 -10.83 13.63
C GLY A 161 -11.20 -9.63 13.92
N GLN A 162 -11.67 -8.95 12.88
CA GLN A 162 -12.55 -7.79 13.03
C GLN A 162 -14.04 -8.16 12.80
N ARG A 163 -14.75 -7.47 11.91
CA ARG A 163 -16.17 -7.72 11.64
C ARG A 163 -16.44 -8.92 10.74
N LEU A 164 -15.42 -9.40 10.05
CA LEU A 164 -15.56 -10.50 9.11
C LEU A 164 -15.76 -11.82 9.85
N ASN A 165 -16.64 -12.65 9.32
CA ASN A 165 -16.67 -14.07 9.66
C ASN A 165 -15.53 -14.82 8.97
N LYS A 166 -15.37 -16.11 9.27
CA LYS A 166 -14.28 -16.94 8.69
C LYS A 166 -14.26 -16.91 7.16
N LEU A 167 -15.42 -16.93 6.51
CA LEU A 167 -15.52 -16.84 5.05
C LEU A 167 -14.99 -15.49 4.55
N GLY A 168 -15.40 -14.38 5.17
CA GLY A 168 -14.92 -13.04 4.82
C GLY A 168 -13.42 -12.90 5.02
N GLU A 169 -12.86 -13.41 6.11
CA GLU A 169 -11.39 -13.40 6.32
C GLU A 169 -10.65 -14.22 5.27
N THR A 170 -11.20 -15.38 4.90
CA THR A 170 -10.66 -16.22 3.84
C THR A 170 -10.67 -15.50 2.49
N ILE A 171 -11.77 -14.82 2.15
CA ILE A 171 -11.87 -14.02 0.92
C ILE A 171 -10.81 -12.92 0.92
N VAL A 172 -10.67 -12.16 2.01
CA VAL A 172 -9.67 -11.09 2.11
C VAL A 172 -8.24 -11.65 1.94
N PHE A 173 -7.95 -12.80 2.52
CA PHE A 173 -6.66 -13.48 2.34
C PHE A 173 -6.40 -13.85 0.87
N PHE A 174 -7.37 -14.50 0.22
CA PHE A 174 -7.20 -14.91 -1.19
C PHE A 174 -7.12 -13.72 -2.13
N VAL A 175 -7.86 -12.64 -1.87
CA VAL A 175 -7.73 -11.40 -2.65
C VAL A 175 -6.33 -10.80 -2.46
N ALA A 176 -5.81 -10.79 -1.23
CA ALA A 176 -4.44 -10.31 -0.98
C ALA A 176 -3.39 -11.17 -1.69
N ALA A 177 -3.53 -12.49 -1.65
CA ALA A 177 -2.65 -13.40 -2.38
C ALA A 177 -2.75 -13.22 -3.90
N LEU A 178 -3.96 -13.02 -4.42
CA LEU A 178 -4.19 -12.80 -5.84
C LEU A 178 -3.59 -11.48 -6.35
N ILE A 179 -3.73 -10.39 -5.59
CA ILE A 179 -3.06 -9.11 -5.87
C ILE A 179 -1.54 -9.29 -5.88
N THR A 180 -1.01 -10.02 -4.91
CA THR A 180 0.44 -10.29 -4.80
C THR A 180 0.95 -11.05 -6.03
N LEU A 181 0.27 -12.12 -6.43
CA LEU A 181 0.64 -12.90 -7.62
C LEU A 181 0.48 -12.08 -8.90
N SER A 182 -0.57 -11.27 -8.98
CA SER A 182 -0.80 -10.44 -10.17
C SER A 182 0.34 -9.46 -10.42
N ALA A 183 0.98 -8.93 -9.40
CA ALA A 183 2.13 -8.03 -9.53
C ALA A 183 3.30 -8.67 -10.29
N LEU A 184 3.49 -9.99 -10.13
CA LEU A 184 4.49 -10.78 -10.86
C LEU A 184 4.05 -11.05 -12.30
N PHE A 185 2.81 -11.49 -12.50
CA PHE A 185 2.29 -11.87 -13.83
C PHE A 185 2.09 -10.67 -14.76
N VAL A 186 1.81 -9.49 -14.23
CA VAL A 186 1.78 -8.25 -15.03
C VAL A 186 3.14 -7.57 -15.13
N LYS A 187 4.23 -8.21 -14.68
CA LYS A 187 5.59 -7.67 -14.74
C LYS A 187 5.75 -6.26 -14.15
N GLN A 188 4.95 -5.94 -13.14
CA GLN A 188 5.15 -4.70 -12.36
C GLN A 188 6.24 -4.87 -11.30
N HIS A 189 6.43 -6.09 -10.82
CA HIS A 189 7.40 -6.42 -9.80
C HIS A 189 8.10 -7.75 -10.11
N VAL A 190 9.30 -7.91 -9.56
CA VAL A 190 10.06 -9.17 -9.53
C VAL A 190 9.88 -9.85 -8.17
N VAL A 191 10.29 -11.10 -8.06
CA VAL A 191 10.13 -11.90 -6.83
C VAL A 191 10.77 -11.21 -5.61
N ALA A 192 11.94 -10.61 -5.78
CA ALA A 192 12.63 -9.89 -4.71
C ALA A 192 11.80 -8.73 -4.16
N ASP A 193 11.14 -7.94 -5.04
CA ASP A 193 10.27 -6.83 -4.64
C ASP A 193 9.07 -7.33 -3.84
N VAL A 194 8.46 -8.44 -4.28
CA VAL A 194 7.29 -9.06 -3.64
C VAL A 194 7.66 -9.60 -2.27
N VAL A 195 8.77 -10.32 -2.15
CA VAL A 195 9.25 -10.85 -0.86
C VAL A 195 9.61 -9.72 0.09
N ALA A 196 10.29 -8.69 -0.40
CA ALA A 196 10.57 -7.49 0.38
C ALA A 196 9.28 -6.79 0.82
N GLY A 197 8.30 -6.64 -0.07
CA GLY A 197 7.00 -6.04 0.23
C GLY A 197 6.23 -6.77 1.31
N LEU A 198 6.25 -8.12 1.30
CA LEU A 198 5.71 -8.94 2.38
C LEU A 198 6.42 -8.65 3.70
N GLY A 199 7.76 -8.73 3.72
CA GLY A 199 8.56 -8.43 4.91
C GLY A 199 8.29 -7.02 5.44
N TRP A 200 8.18 -6.04 4.55
CA TRP A 200 7.85 -4.63 4.88
C TRP A 200 6.50 -4.49 5.55
N ALA A 201 5.47 -5.22 5.06
CA ALA A 201 4.13 -5.21 5.66
C ALA A 201 4.15 -5.71 7.11
N PHE A 202 4.74 -6.89 7.34
CA PHE A 202 4.78 -7.49 8.69
C PHE A 202 5.65 -6.68 9.66
N THR A 203 6.79 -6.18 9.19
CA THR A 203 7.70 -5.36 10.00
C THR A 203 7.05 -4.02 10.37
N SER A 204 6.45 -3.32 9.41
CA SER A 204 5.75 -2.06 9.65
C SER A 204 4.59 -2.22 10.61
N TRP A 205 3.83 -3.34 10.48
CA TRP A 205 2.75 -3.68 11.40
C TRP A 205 3.24 -3.94 12.83
N ALA A 206 4.33 -4.69 12.98
CA ALA A 206 4.92 -4.98 14.28
C ALA A 206 5.48 -3.72 14.96
N LEU A 207 6.15 -2.87 14.19
CA LEU A 207 6.69 -1.60 14.69
C LEU A 207 5.59 -0.61 15.08
N ALA A 208 4.48 -0.58 14.36
CA ALA A 208 3.38 0.35 14.60
C ALA A 208 2.82 0.21 16.02
N GLY A 209 2.70 -1.01 16.54
CA GLY A 209 2.18 -1.24 17.90
C GLY A 209 3.06 -0.61 18.99
N ASN A 210 4.36 -0.71 18.86
CA ASN A 210 5.30 -0.14 19.83
C ASN A 210 5.39 1.39 19.67
N LEU A 211 5.52 1.86 18.45
CA LEU A 211 5.60 3.28 18.16
C LEU A 211 4.32 4.02 18.53
N TYR A 212 3.15 3.44 18.29
CA TYR A 212 1.88 4.06 18.69
C TYR A 212 1.83 4.28 20.19
N ARG A 213 2.16 3.26 21.00
CA ARG A 213 2.22 3.39 22.47
C ARG A 213 3.22 4.44 22.94
N PHE A 214 4.37 4.53 22.29
CA PHE A 214 5.37 5.57 22.57
C PHE A 214 4.84 6.98 22.24
N LEU A 215 4.13 7.14 21.14
CA LEU A 215 3.62 8.44 20.70
C LEU A 215 2.42 8.92 21.52
N THR A 216 1.56 8.01 21.99
CA THR A 216 0.24 8.36 22.58
C THR A 216 0.13 8.03 24.07
N GLY A 217 0.99 7.17 24.59
CA GLY A 217 0.85 6.58 25.91
C GLY A 217 -0.10 5.36 25.95
N PRO A 218 -0.17 4.68 27.10
CA PRO A 218 -1.06 3.54 27.29
C PRO A 218 -2.52 3.98 27.44
N ASN A 219 -3.45 3.12 27.01
CA ASN A 219 -4.91 3.25 27.24
C ASN A 219 -5.54 4.58 26.79
N VAL A 220 -5.00 5.19 25.73
CA VAL A 220 -5.56 6.42 25.18
C VAL A 220 -6.80 6.11 24.33
N ASP A 221 -7.83 6.96 24.42
CA ASP A 221 -8.96 6.92 23.51
C ASP A 221 -8.50 6.99 22.05
N PRO A 222 -9.04 6.14 21.13
CA PRO A 222 -8.53 6.03 19.77
C PRO A 222 -8.50 7.35 19.00
N ARG A 223 -9.52 8.21 19.16
CA ARG A 223 -9.59 9.50 18.46
C ARG A 223 -8.55 10.49 18.98
N THR A 224 -8.36 10.54 20.28
CA THR A 224 -7.33 11.33 20.95
C THR A 224 -5.95 10.82 20.55
N GLY A 225 -5.75 9.50 20.58
CA GLY A 225 -4.50 8.85 20.17
C GLY A 225 -4.14 9.15 18.72
N LEU A 226 -5.12 9.09 17.79
CA LEU A 226 -4.88 9.47 16.41
C LEU A 226 -4.43 10.93 16.28
N ARG A 227 -5.10 11.86 16.98
CA ARG A 227 -4.71 13.28 16.97
C ARG A 227 -3.30 13.50 17.52
N GLN A 228 -2.95 12.84 18.61
CA GLN A 228 -1.60 12.93 19.21
C GLN A 228 -0.53 12.37 18.25
N MET A 229 -0.80 11.20 17.68
CA MET A 229 0.06 10.55 16.69
C MET A 229 0.28 11.47 15.49
N MET A 230 -0.78 11.95 14.86
CA MET A 230 -0.69 12.84 13.69
C MET A 230 0.01 14.16 14.01
N LYS A 231 -0.26 14.77 15.17
CA LYS A 231 0.42 15.99 15.62
C LYS A 231 1.94 15.80 15.74
N LYS A 232 2.40 14.64 16.20
CA LYS A 232 3.83 14.32 16.33
C LYS A 232 4.47 13.90 15.02
N LEU A 233 3.74 13.26 14.12
CA LEU A 233 4.26 12.80 12.84
C LEU A 233 4.20 13.86 11.73
N ALA A 234 3.24 14.78 11.78
CA ALA A 234 3.08 15.81 10.75
C ALA A 234 4.35 16.65 10.50
N PRO A 235 5.11 17.10 11.52
CA PRO A 235 6.37 17.81 11.29
C PRO A 235 7.42 16.95 10.56
N ILE A 236 7.48 15.66 10.90
CA ILE A 236 8.43 14.71 10.28
C ILE A 236 8.06 14.50 8.80
N MET A 237 6.78 14.29 8.52
CA MET A 237 6.28 14.13 7.16
C MET A 237 6.47 15.42 6.32
N LEU A 238 6.25 16.58 6.93
CA LEU A 238 6.49 17.88 6.29
C LEU A 238 7.97 18.07 5.98
N LEU A 239 8.86 17.82 6.95
CA LEU A 239 10.31 17.90 6.75
C LEU A 239 10.76 16.96 5.65
N PHE A 240 10.28 15.72 5.64
CA PHE A 240 10.56 14.76 4.59
C PHE A 240 10.11 15.30 3.22
N GLY A 241 8.90 15.84 3.13
CA GLY A 241 8.40 16.48 1.90
C GLY A 241 9.27 17.63 1.45
N VAL A 242 9.68 18.53 2.35
CA VAL A 242 10.57 19.64 2.02
C VAL A 242 11.91 19.14 1.47
N VAL A 243 12.51 18.12 2.07
CA VAL A 243 13.76 17.51 1.59
C VAL A 243 13.58 16.94 0.19
N VAL A 244 12.53 16.14 -0.05
CA VAL A 244 12.24 15.56 -1.37
C VAL A 244 12.08 16.65 -2.43
N PHE A 245 11.24 17.66 -2.16
CA PHE A 245 11.02 18.76 -3.12
C PHE A 245 12.27 19.63 -3.34
N SER A 246 13.15 19.76 -2.34
CA SER A 246 14.43 20.46 -2.48
C SER A 246 15.39 19.70 -3.40
N MET A 247 15.39 18.36 -3.33
CA MET A 247 16.21 17.51 -4.22
C MET A 247 15.76 17.56 -5.68
N MET A 248 14.48 17.85 -5.95
CA MET A 248 13.94 17.97 -7.31
C MET A 248 14.34 19.27 -8.03
N ARG A 249 14.93 20.25 -7.34
CA ARG A 249 15.31 21.56 -7.91
C ARG A 249 16.75 21.64 -8.41
N PHE A 250 17.53 20.61 -8.24
CA PHE A 250 18.91 20.48 -8.67
C PHE A 250 19.09 19.29 -9.61
#